data_0beb47a5eb98d304f161bfd717583cf5
#
_entry.id   0beb47a5eb98d304f161bfd717583cf5
#
_cell.length_a   1.000
_cell.length_b   1.000
_cell.length_c   1.000
_cell.angle_alpha   90.00
_cell.angle_beta   90.00
_cell.angle_gamma   90.00
#
_symmetry.space_group_name_H-M   'P 1'
#
loop_
_entity.id
_entity.type
_entity.pdbx_description
1 polymer ?
#
loop_
_entity_poly.entity_id
_entity_poly.type
_entity_poly.pdbx_seq_one_letter_code
_entity_poly.pdbx_strand_id
1 'polypeptide(L)'
;PITKGHLDILKTGAEIFDKVIIAVARNSEKKGFLPVDERVKLIKESVSDLKNVEVDSFEGLTIEYAKKKDAKVLIRGLRAVSDFEYELQLSQANSALCSDIKTVFLTTKPKYNFISSSTIKEIYLNDGDISKFVPEAVFEYLQKRKLS
;
A
#
# COMPACT_ATOMS: atom_id res chain seq x y z
N PRO A 1 8.28 -2.12 2.49
CA PRO A 1 7.52 -3.26 1.99
C PRO A 1 6.03 -3.14 2.33
N ILE A 2 5.17 -3.94 1.68
CA ILE A 2 3.79 -4.10 2.12
C ILE A 2 3.76 -4.72 3.52
N THR A 3 2.83 -4.26 4.37
CA THR A 3 2.68 -4.71 5.76
C THR A 3 1.31 -5.36 5.99
N LYS A 4 1.13 -6.03 7.12
CA LYS A 4 -0.19 -6.55 7.53
C LYS A 4 -1.22 -5.43 7.72
N GLY A 5 -0.80 -4.20 8.05
CA GLY A 5 -1.69 -3.04 8.08
C GLY A 5 -2.23 -2.67 6.68
N HIS A 6 -1.39 -2.71 5.64
CA HIS A 6 -1.85 -2.51 4.26
C HIS A 6 -2.81 -3.62 3.82
N LEU A 7 -2.52 -4.88 4.17
CA LEU A 7 -3.42 -5.99 3.85
C LEU A 7 -4.78 -5.87 4.55
N ASP A 8 -4.82 -5.33 5.76
CA ASP A 8 -6.06 -5.14 6.52
C ASP A 8 -6.99 -4.14 5.80
N ILE A 9 -6.44 -2.98 5.39
CA ILE A 9 -7.16 -1.98 4.58
C ILE A 9 -7.62 -2.58 3.25
N LEU A 10 -6.76 -3.34 2.59
CA LEU A 10 -7.05 -3.95 1.30
C LEU A 10 -8.19 -4.98 1.40
N LYS A 11 -8.17 -5.84 2.41
CA LYS A 11 -9.23 -6.81 2.66
C LYS A 11 -10.56 -6.12 2.91
N THR A 12 -10.57 -5.08 3.73
CA THR A 12 -11.77 -4.26 3.94
C THR A 12 -12.25 -3.61 2.64
N GLY A 13 -11.35 -3.05 1.83
CA GLY A 13 -11.70 -2.49 0.52
C GLY A 13 -12.26 -3.55 -0.44
N ALA A 14 -11.68 -4.75 -0.45
CA ALA A 14 -12.15 -5.86 -1.27
C ALA A 14 -13.54 -6.40 -0.86
N GLU A 15 -13.93 -6.24 0.40
CA GLU A 15 -15.28 -6.56 0.89
C GLU A 15 -16.31 -5.49 0.48
N ILE A 16 -15.88 -4.21 0.34
CA ILE A 16 -16.78 -3.08 0.05
C ILE A 16 -16.97 -2.88 -1.45
N PHE A 17 -15.92 -3.06 -2.25
CA PHE A 17 -15.89 -2.74 -3.68
C PHE A 17 -15.82 -3.99 -4.54
N ASP A 18 -16.48 -3.98 -5.71
CA ASP A 18 -16.48 -5.10 -6.66
C ASP A 18 -15.10 -5.41 -7.21
N LYS A 19 -14.26 -4.38 -7.40
CA LYS A 19 -12.88 -4.50 -7.87
C LYS A 19 -11.99 -3.49 -7.15
N VAL A 20 -10.83 -3.94 -6.70
CA VAL A 20 -9.80 -3.10 -6.10
C VAL A 20 -8.48 -3.25 -6.87
N ILE A 21 -7.82 -2.14 -7.15
CA ILE A 21 -6.49 -2.11 -7.76
C ILE A 21 -5.49 -1.59 -6.74
N ILE A 22 -4.49 -2.39 -6.41
CA ILE A 22 -3.31 -1.91 -5.68
C ILE A 22 -2.34 -1.33 -6.71
N ALA A 23 -2.12 -0.03 -6.64
CA ALA A 23 -1.24 0.69 -7.54
C ALA A 23 0.09 1.05 -6.87
N VAL A 24 1.19 0.52 -7.40
CA VAL A 24 2.54 0.79 -6.90
C VAL A 24 3.16 1.92 -7.70
N ALA A 25 3.34 3.08 -7.09
CA ALA A 25 3.99 4.21 -7.75
C ALA A 25 5.47 3.93 -8.04
N ARG A 26 5.89 4.16 -9.29
CA ARG A 26 7.28 4.21 -9.75
C ARG A 26 7.79 5.63 -9.53
N ASN A 27 8.64 5.81 -8.53
CA ASN A 27 9.31 7.09 -8.32
C ASN A 27 10.77 6.94 -8.75
N SER A 28 11.11 7.52 -9.90
CA SER A 28 12.47 7.46 -10.47
C SER A 28 13.52 8.17 -9.62
N GLU A 29 13.12 9.15 -8.82
CA GLU A 29 14.05 9.96 -8.01
C GLU A 29 14.38 9.32 -6.65
N LYS A 30 13.57 8.40 -6.17
CA LYS A 30 13.80 7.73 -4.88
C LYS A 30 14.15 6.26 -5.08
N LYS A 31 15.38 5.87 -4.77
CA LYS A 31 15.74 4.46 -4.60
C LYS A 31 14.93 3.90 -3.43
N GLY A 32 13.85 3.19 -3.73
CA GLY A 32 13.04 2.50 -2.73
C GLY A 32 13.84 1.40 -2.03
N PHE A 33 13.38 0.96 -0.86
CA PHE A 33 13.96 -0.18 -0.14
C PHE A 33 13.98 -1.47 -0.98
N LEU A 34 12.93 -1.67 -1.80
CA LEU A 34 12.83 -2.74 -2.78
C LEU A 34 12.54 -2.14 -4.17
N PRO A 35 13.09 -2.73 -5.25
CA PRO A 35 12.70 -2.39 -6.61
C PRO A 35 11.19 -2.51 -6.83
N VAL A 36 10.62 -1.73 -7.75
CA VAL A 36 9.17 -1.72 -7.97
C VAL A 36 8.66 -3.09 -8.39
N ASP A 37 9.38 -3.77 -9.28
CA ASP A 37 8.95 -5.07 -9.79
C ASP A 37 8.92 -6.15 -8.68
N GLU A 38 9.90 -6.12 -7.77
CA GLU A 38 9.88 -6.96 -6.57
C GLU A 38 8.71 -6.61 -5.63
N ARG A 39 8.42 -5.32 -5.46
CA ARG A 39 7.26 -4.88 -4.67
C ARG A 39 5.96 -5.39 -5.27
N VAL A 40 5.78 -5.27 -6.58
CA VAL A 40 4.59 -5.78 -7.30
C VAL A 40 4.47 -7.29 -7.14
N LYS A 41 5.57 -8.04 -7.31
CA LYS A 41 5.60 -9.49 -7.15
C LYS A 41 5.16 -9.90 -5.73
N LEU A 42 5.79 -9.34 -4.71
CA LEU A 42 5.49 -9.64 -3.31
C LEU A 42 4.05 -9.27 -2.91
N ILE A 43 3.51 -8.17 -3.47
CA ILE A 43 2.12 -7.79 -3.26
C ILE A 43 1.20 -8.83 -3.90
N LYS A 44 1.45 -9.25 -5.16
CA LYS A 44 0.66 -10.28 -5.84
C LYS A 44 0.61 -11.59 -5.06
N GLU A 45 1.75 -12.03 -4.54
CA GLU A 45 1.83 -13.24 -3.70
C GLU A 45 1.03 -13.06 -2.40
N SER A 46 1.13 -11.87 -1.76
CA SER A 46 0.45 -11.57 -0.50
C SER A 46 -1.07 -11.43 -0.61
N VAL A 47 -1.63 -11.24 -1.81
CA VAL A 47 -3.07 -11.04 -2.05
C VAL A 47 -3.67 -12.11 -2.95
N SER A 48 -2.97 -13.20 -3.19
CA SER A 48 -3.37 -14.29 -4.10
C SER A 48 -4.71 -14.94 -3.76
N ASP A 49 -5.15 -14.83 -2.50
CA ASP A 49 -6.45 -15.28 -2.00
C ASP A 49 -7.62 -14.31 -2.29
N LEU A 50 -7.32 -13.08 -2.71
CA LEU A 50 -8.32 -12.04 -2.98
C LEU A 50 -8.67 -11.98 -4.46
N LYS A 51 -9.79 -12.58 -4.85
CA LYS A 51 -10.18 -12.75 -6.27
C LYS A 51 -10.50 -11.45 -7.00
N ASN A 52 -10.91 -10.41 -6.31
CA ASN A 52 -11.30 -9.11 -6.86
C ASN A 52 -10.20 -8.04 -6.71
N VAL A 53 -8.96 -8.44 -6.41
CA VAL A 53 -7.82 -7.54 -6.26
C VAL A 53 -6.85 -7.71 -7.42
N GLU A 54 -6.57 -6.61 -8.11
CA GLU A 54 -5.53 -6.49 -9.15
C GLU A 54 -4.32 -5.74 -8.58
N VAL A 55 -3.11 -6.11 -8.97
CA VAL A 55 -1.88 -5.41 -8.60
C VAL A 55 -1.22 -4.86 -9.85
N ASP A 56 -0.96 -3.57 -9.86
CA ASP A 56 -0.37 -2.86 -10.99
C ASP A 56 0.69 -1.86 -10.51
N SER A 57 1.44 -1.28 -11.43
CA SER A 57 2.36 -0.19 -11.16
C SER A 57 2.16 0.97 -12.15
N PHE A 58 2.43 2.18 -11.71
CA PHE A 58 2.23 3.38 -12.53
C PHE A 58 3.32 4.42 -12.29
N GLU A 59 3.42 5.35 -13.23
CA GLU A 59 4.24 6.56 -13.15
C GLU A 59 3.35 7.79 -13.18
N GLY A 60 3.80 8.87 -12.56
CA GLY A 60 3.10 10.15 -12.52
C GLY A 60 2.08 10.26 -11.39
N LEU A 61 1.04 11.06 -11.61
CA LEU A 61 0.05 11.36 -10.59
C LEU A 61 -0.94 10.21 -10.39
N THR A 62 -1.21 9.88 -9.13
CA THR A 62 -2.20 8.85 -8.76
C THR A 62 -3.57 9.13 -9.36
N ILE A 63 -3.98 10.41 -9.40
CA ILE A 63 -5.29 10.80 -9.95
C ILE A 63 -5.38 10.54 -11.47
N GLU A 64 -4.30 10.76 -12.22
CA GLU A 64 -4.27 10.50 -13.66
C GLU A 64 -4.25 8.98 -13.95
N TYR A 65 -3.55 8.22 -13.13
CA TYR A 65 -3.61 6.76 -13.19
C TYR A 65 -5.03 6.25 -12.90
N ALA A 66 -5.70 6.78 -11.87
CA ALA A 66 -7.07 6.42 -11.53
C ALA A 66 -8.05 6.69 -12.67
N LYS A 67 -7.92 7.85 -13.36
CA LYS A 67 -8.70 8.14 -14.56
C LYS A 67 -8.49 7.09 -15.67
N LYS A 68 -7.24 6.73 -15.95
CA LYS A 68 -6.90 5.71 -16.97
C LYS A 68 -7.50 4.33 -16.67
N LYS A 69 -7.68 4.03 -15.40
CA LYS A 69 -8.29 2.76 -14.93
C LYS A 69 -9.81 2.86 -14.74
N ASP A 70 -10.43 3.97 -15.08
CA ASP A 70 -11.85 4.28 -14.85
C ASP A 70 -12.28 4.07 -13.38
N ALA A 71 -11.33 4.28 -12.45
CA ALA A 71 -11.59 4.18 -11.02
C ALA A 71 -12.40 5.41 -10.55
N LYS A 72 -13.42 5.18 -9.76
CA LYS A 72 -14.28 6.24 -9.18
C LYS A 72 -13.87 6.59 -7.75
N VAL A 73 -13.07 5.75 -7.13
CA VAL A 73 -12.70 5.87 -5.71
C VAL A 73 -11.20 5.64 -5.52
N LEU A 74 -10.56 6.51 -4.76
CA LEU A 74 -9.24 6.30 -4.18
C LEU A 74 -9.42 5.85 -2.73
N ILE A 75 -8.91 4.67 -2.38
CA ILE A 75 -8.90 4.17 -1.00
C ILE A 75 -7.59 4.60 -0.34
N ARG A 76 -7.69 5.26 0.82
CA ARG A 76 -6.54 5.64 1.65
C ARG A 76 -6.69 5.05 3.05
N GLY A 77 -5.64 4.43 3.55
CA GLY A 77 -5.60 3.85 4.89
C GLY A 77 -5.17 4.86 5.94
N LEU A 78 -5.88 4.89 7.08
CA LEU A 78 -5.53 5.73 8.23
C LEU A 78 -5.15 4.85 9.42
N ARG A 79 -4.05 5.17 10.09
CA ARG A 79 -3.57 4.50 11.32
C ARG A 79 -3.69 5.40 12.54
N ALA A 80 -3.42 6.69 12.37
CA ALA A 80 -3.39 7.69 13.43
C ALA A 80 -3.90 9.05 12.93
N VAL A 81 -4.18 9.95 13.86
CA VAL A 81 -4.63 11.32 13.54
C VAL A 81 -3.61 12.07 12.69
N SER A 82 -2.32 11.85 12.92
CA SER A 82 -1.23 12.46 12.12
C SER A 82 -1.25 12.03 10.65
N ASP A 83 -1.69 10.81 10.34
CA ASP A 83 -1.86 10.38 8.96
C ASP A 83 -3.00 11.17 8.30
N PHE A 84 -4.06 11.48 9.05
CA PHE A 84 -5.26 12.12 8.53
C PHE A 84 -5.01 13.52 7.97
N GLU A 85 -4.21 14.34 8.61
CA GLU A 85 -3.91 15.69 8.11
C GLU A 85 -3.28 15.65 6.72
N TYR A 86 -2.26 14.83 6.54
CA TYR A 86 -1.60 14.65 5.25
C TYR A 86 -2.54 14.07 4.19
N GLU A 87 -3.27 13.02 4.54
CA GLU A 87 -4.20 12.35 3.63
C GLU A 87 -5.38 13.26 3.24
N LEU A 88 -5.85 14.10 4.16
CA LEU A 88 -6.89 15.10 3.88
C LEU A 88 -6.40 16.13 2.86
N GLN A 89 -5.21 16.69 3.05
CA GLN A 89 -4.61 17.65 2.10
C GLN A 89 -4.45 17.01 0.71
N LEU A 90 -3.96 15.78 0.65
CA LEU A 90 -3.80 15.05 -0.60
C LEU A 90 -5.16 14.78 -1.28
N SER A 91 -6.18 14.42 -0.52
CA SER A 91 -7.53 14.18 -1.06
C SER A 91 -8.15 15.45 -1.63
N GLN A 92 -7.94 16.60 -0.99
CA GLN A 92 -8.40 17.91 -1.48
C GLN A 92 -7.68 18.30 -2.77
N ALA A 93 -6.36 18.10 -2.84
CA ALA A 93 -5.58 18.32 -4.06
C ALA A 93 -6.06 17.41 -5.21
N ASN A 94 -6.27 16.12 -4.95
CA ASN A 94 -6.81 15.20 -5.94
C ASN A 94 -8.22 15.60 -6.41
N SER A 95 -9.09 16.05 -5.50
CA SER A 95 -10.43 16.53 -5.84
C SER A 95 -10.41 17.81 -6.70
N ALA A 96 -9.45 18.69 -6.47
CA ALA A 96 -9.25 19.87 -7.31
C ALA A 96 -8.79 19.51 -8.73
N LEU A 97 -7.99 18.44 -8.88
CA LEU A 97 -7.53 17.93 -10.18
C LEU A 97 -8.61 17.13 -10.91
N CYS A 98 -9.45 16.40 -10.19
CA CYS A 98 -10.54 15.60 -10.73
C CYS A 98 -11.65 15.41 -9.70
N SER A 99 -12.75 16.14 -9.83
CA SER A 99 -13.88 16.09 -8.90
C SER A 99 -14.70 14.80 -8.98
N ASP A 100 -14.58 14.03 -10.07
CA ASP A 100 -15.34 12.80 -10.29
C ASP A 100 -14.81 11.62 -9.51
N ILE A 101 -13.52 11.66 -9.10
CA ILE A 101 -12.90 10.61 -8.31
C ILE A 101 -12.93 11.01 -6.83
N LYS A 102 -13.55 10.17 -6.01
CA LYS A 102 -13.71 10.44 -4.57
C LYS A 102 -12.66 9.71 -3.75
N THR A 103 -12.19 10.31 -2.66
CA THR A 103 -11.32 9.64 -1.70
C THR A 103 -12.15 9.07 -0.55
N VAL A 104 -11.93 7.80 -0.25
CA VAL A 104 -12.52 7.10 0.90
C VAL A 104 -11.40 6.73 1.86
N PHE A 105 -11.57 7.07 3.13
CA PHE A 105 -10.64 6.71 4.19
C PHE A 105 -11.12 5.46 4.91
N LEU A 106 -10.24 4.47 5.03
CA LEU A 106 -10.46 3.26 5.81
C LEU A 106 -9.46 3.21 6.97
N THR A 107 -9.91 2.84 8.16
CA THR A 107 -9.03 2.68 9.31
C THR A 107 -8.53 1.26 9.43
N THR A 108 -7.28 1.10 9.85
CA THR A 108 -6.72 -0.21 10.22
C THR A 108 -7.27 -0.68 11.56
N LYS A 109 -7.26 -1.99 11.78
CA LYS A 109 -7.52 -2.55 13.12
C LYS A 109 -6.48 -2.05 14.13
N PRO A 110 -6.85 -1.83 15.41
CA PRO A 110 -5.95 -1.27 16.43
C PRO A 110 -4.60 -1.98 16.54
N LYS A 111 -4.57 -3.30 16.35
CA LYS A 111 -3.35 -4.11 16.39
C LYS A 111 -2.32 -3.81 15.29
N TYR A 112 -2.69 -3.02 14.28
CA TYR A 112 -1.81 -2.63 13.17
C TYR A 112 -1.49 -1.13 13.15
N ASN A 113 -2.04 -0.32 14.06
CA ASN A 113 -1.89 1.14 14.04
C ASN A 113 -0.43 1.60 14.13
N PHE A 114 0.42 0.86 14.82
CA PHE A 114 1.84 1.18 15.00
C PHE A 114 2.73 0.67 13.84
N ILE A 115 2.18 -0.10 12.89
CA ILE A 115 2.94 -0.71 11.80
C ILE A 115 3.07 0.28 10.65
N SER A 116 4.30 0.67 10.31
CA SER A 116 4.62 1.42 9.11
C SER A 116 5.71 0.74 8.29
N SER A 117 5.73 0.99 6.97
CA SER A 117 6.82 0.47 6.12
C SER A 117 8.19 0.99 6.53
N SER A 118 8.25 2.23 7.04
CA SER A 118 9.50 2.85 7.53
C SER A 118 10.02 2.16 8.79
N THR A 119 9.13 1.94 9.77
CA THR A 119 9.46 1.22 11.01
C THR A 119 9.90 -0.22 10.71
N ILE A 120 9.20 -0.92 9.80
CA ILE A 120 9.59 -2.28 9.40
C ILE A 120 10.96 -2.31 8.74
N LYS A 121 11.24 -1.34 7.87
CA LYS A 121 12.58 -1.20 7.26
C LYS A 121 13.66 -1.00 8.32
N GLU A 122 13.43 -0.14 9.30
CA GLU A 122 14.36 0.13 10.38
C GLU A 122 14.63 -1.12 11.23
N ILE A 123 13.56 -1.82 11.66
CA ILE A 123 13.69 -3.08 12.41
C ILE A 123 14.50 -4.12 11.61
N TYR A 124 14.17 -4.31 10.33
CA TYR A 124 14.88 -5.25 9.46
C TYR A 124 16.37 -4.93 9.30
N LEU A 125 16.70 -3.65 9.11
CA LEU A 125 18.10 -3.21 8.93
C LEU A 125 18.94 -3.36 10.22
N ASN A 126 18.28 -3.42 11.37
CA ASN A 126 18.91 -3.66 12.67
C ASN A 126 18.70 -5.10 13.17
N ASP A 127 18.53 -6.06 12.26
CA ASP A 127 18.40 -7.49 12.54
C ASP A 127 17.21 -7.90 13.43
N GLY A 128 16.23 -7.02 13.60
CA GLY A 128 15.01 -7.31 14.34
C GLY A 128 14.06 -8.25 13.58
N ASP A 129 13.22 -8.98 14.33
CA ASP A 129 12.20 -9.86 13.77
C ASP A 129 10.99 -9.08 13.27
N ILE A 130 10.71 -9.20 11.96
CA ILE A 130 9.57 -8.57 11.29
C ILE A 130 8.43 -9.53 10.95
N SER A 131 8.53 -10.81 11.31
CA SER A 131 7.56 -11.87 10.93
C SER A 131 6.12 -11.55 11.33
N LYS A 132 5.93 -10.86 12.45
CA LYS A 132 4.61 -10.48 12.97
C LYS A 132 3.96 -9.32 12.21
N PHE A 133 4.74 -8.56 11.42
CA PHE A 133 4.31 -7.27 10.86
C PHE A 133 4.11 -7.28 9.35
N VAL A 134 4.72 -8.25 8.66
CA VAL A 134 4.64 -8.37 7.21
C VAL A 134 3.98 -9.70 6.79
N PRO A 135 3.45 -9.79 5.55
CA PRO A 135 3.01 -11.06 4.97
C PRO A 135 4.16 -12.06 4.88
N GLU A 136 3.84 -13.35 4.87
CA GLU A 136 4.82 -14.44 4.81
C GLU A 136 5.75 -14.33 3.60
N ALA A 137 5.20 -14.08 2.41
CA ALA A 137 5.99 -13.89 1.19
C ALA A 137 7.04 -12.77 1.31
N VAL A 138 6.69 -11.67 1.99
CA VAL A 138 7.63 -10.57 2.25
C VAL A 138 8.69 -10.98 3.27
N PHE A 139 8.30 -11.68 4.32
CA PHE A 139 9.23 -12.15 5.34
C PHE A 139 10.27 -13.11 4.74
N GLU A 140 9.83 -14.14 4.02
CA GLU A 140 10.72 -15.11 3.37
C GLU A 140 11.69 -14.45 2.37
N TYR A 141 11.17 -13.53 1.54
CA TYR A 141 12.00 -12.79 0.59
C TYR A 141 13.10 -11.99 1.30
N LEU A 142 12.75 -11.27 2.37
CA LEU A 142 13.70 -10.45 3.10
C LEU A 142 14.71 -11.30 3.90
N GLN A 143 14.31 -12.47 4.39
CA GLN A 143 15.25 -13.41 5.01
C GLN A 143 16.28 -13.93 4.01
N LYS A 144 15.84 -14.36 2.83
CA LYS A 144 16.75 -14.81 1.76
C LYS A 144 17.75 -13.71 1.34
N ARG A 145 17.29 -12.45 1.28
CA ARG A 145 18.11 -11.31 0.93
C ARG A 145 19.21 -10.98 1.96
N LYS A 146 19.03 -11.33 3.24
CA LYS A 146 20.08 -11.19 4.26
C LYS A 146 21.18 -12.23 4.13
N LEU A 147 20.86 -13.40 3.58
CA LEU A 147 21.77 -14.53 3.44
C LEU A 147 22.60 -14.47 2.14
N SER A 148 22.25 -13.59 1.21
CA SER A 148 22.94 -13.35 -0.07
C SER A 148 23.88 -12.15 0.00
#